data_a391ed90182b4c0ed991b0317a58b94e
#
_entry.id   a391ed90182b4c0ed991b0317a58b94e
#
_cell.length_a   1.000
_cell.length_b   1.000
_cell.length_c   1.000
_cell.angle_alpha   90.00
_cell.angle_beta   90.00
_cell.angle_gamma   90.00
#
_symmetry.space_group_name_H-M   'P 1'
#
loop_
_entity.id
_entity.type
_entity.pdbx_description
1 polymer ?
#
loop_
_entity_poly.entity_id
_entity_poly.type
_entity_poly.pdbx_seq_one_letter_code
_entity_poly.pdbx_strand_id
1 'polypeptide(L)'
;IKLDTKNVFSKGMLENVCLAIKIALDLNINKKIIQKTLPKLSFVGRFQYLYKGKIKDKLHRNESIMIDGAHATADSKNLAAYLKNLKIPKYGIWAMTKNKEPDLFIKQLKGVFKKVVTMPIENEFNSVSANELYKIAVKNNFKVEKSNNFIEALKKISIKEQKLIV
;
A
#
# COMPACT_ATOMS: atom_id res chain seq x y z
N ILE A 1 26.69 12.01 -2.69
CA ILE A 1 26.06 10.70 -2.35
C ILE A 1 25.24 10.26 -3.54
N LYS A 2 25.52 9.08 -4.09
CA LYS A 2 24.70 8.46 -5.14
C LYS A 2 23.50 7.78 -4.48
N LEU A 3 22.28 8.09 -4.95
CA LEU A 3 21.06 7.46 -4.45
C LEU A 3 20.90 6.08 -5.10
N ASP A 4 21.31 5.04 -4.41
CA ASP A 4 21.04 3.64 -4.76
C ASP A 4 20.01 3.10 -3.77
N THR A 5 18.73 3.22 -4.14
CA THR A 5 17.59 2.94 -3.26
C THR A 5 16.67 1.92 -3.91
N LYS A 6 16.86 0.64 -3.61
CA LYS A 6 16.08 -0.47 -4.20
C LYS A 6 14.60 -0.47 -3.80
N ASN A 7 14.28 0.10 -2.62
CA ASN A 7 12.95 0.02 -2.00
C ASN A 7 12.28 1.40 -1.87
N VAL A 8 12.67 2.37 -2.68
CA VAL A 8 12.05 3.71 -2.74
C VAL A 8 11.19 3.78 -3.98
N PHE A 9 9.88 3.67 -3.81
CA PHE A 9 8.92 3.48 -4.90
C PHE A 9 8.09 4.72 -5.21
N SER A 10 8.16 5.77 -4.40
CA SER A 10 7.40 7.00 -4.60
C SER A 10 8.25 8.25 -4.40
N LYS A 11 7.78 9.38 -4.98
CA LYS A 11 8.40 10.68 -4.80
C LYS A 11 8.50 11.06 -3.31
N GLY A 12 7.42 10.87 -2.54
CA GLY A 12 7.42 11.18 -1.11
C GLY A 12 8.44 10.34 -0.31
N MET A 13 8.60 9.05 -0.65
CA MET A 13 9.66 8.24 -0.04
C MET A 13 11.05 8.77 -0.39
N LEU A 14 11.27 9.20 -1.62
CA LEU A 14 12.54 9.77 -2.06
C LEU A 14 12.85 11.06 -1.31
N GLU A 15 11.87 11.95 -1.17
CA GLU A 15 11.99 13.20 -0.40
C GLU A 15 12.36 12.93 1.06
N ASN A 16 11.71 11.94 1.70
CA ASN A 16 12.05 11.53 3.07
C ASN A 16 13.48 10.98 3.18
N VAL A 17 13.93 10.20 2.20
CA VAL A 17 15.32 9.70 2.15
C VAL A 17 16.30 10.86 1.99
N CYS A 18 16.02 11.82 1.11
CA CYS A 18 16.86 13.00 0.92
C CYS A 18 16.96 13.85 2.22
N LEU A 19 15.83 14.02 2.91
CA LEU A 19 15.80 14.72 4.20
C LEU A 19 16.63 13.97 5.26
N ALA A 20 16.48 12.66 5.36
CA ALA A 20 17.25 11.83 6.29
C ALA A 20 18.76 11.89 5.99
N ILE A 21 19.15 11.88 4.72
CA ILE A 21 20.56 12.07 4.31
C ILE A 21 21.07 13.45 4.75
N LYS A 22 20.29 14.51 4.53
CA LYS A 22 20.66 15.87 4.94
C LYS A 22 20.90 15.93 6.45
N ILE A 23 19.96 15.42 7.25
CA ILE A 23 20.08 15.36 8.71
C ILE A 23 21.35 14.57 9.12
N ALA A 24 21.58 13.41 8.51
CA ALA A 24 22.76 12.60 8.81
C ALA A 24 24.07 13.34 8.52
N LEU A 25 24.13 14.13 7.43
CA LEU A 25 25.28 14.95 7.10
C LEU A 25 25.47 16.10 8.10
N ASP A 26 24.40 16.74 8.53
CA ASP A 26 24.44 17.82 9.53
C ASP A 26 24.90 17.30 10.92
N LEU A 27 24.60 16.03 11.20
CA LEU A 27 25.11 15.30 12.37
C LEU A 27 26.52 14.73 12.18
N ASN A 28 27.25 15.13 11.11
CA ASN A 28 28.60 14.67 10.79
C ASN A 28 28.73 13.16 10.59
N ILE A 29 27.66 12.44 10.22
CA ILE A 29 27.75 11.03 9.87
C ILE A 29 28.58 10.86 8.59
N ASN A 30 29.52 9.92 8.61
CA ASN A 30 30.44 9.70 7.50
C ASN A 30 29.67 9.31 6.21
N LYS A 31 29.98 10.02 5.11
CA LYS A 31 29.37 9.81 3.79
C LYS A 31 29.43 8.36 3.30
N LYS A 32 30.52 7.64 3.62
CA LYS A 32 30.68 6.21 3.25
C LYS A 32 29.69 5.33 3.99
N ILE A 33 29.37 5.65 5.26
CA ILE A 33 28.35 4.93 6.05
C ILE A 33 26.99 5.16 5.44
N ILE A 34 26.63 6.43 5.17
CA ILE A 34 25.35 6.77 4.52
C ILE A 34 25.22 6.01 3.20
N GLN A 35 26.23 6.09 2.33
CA GLN A 35 26.23 5.42 1.03
C GLN A 35 26.05 3.89 1.13
N LYS A 36 26.68 3.24 2.11
CA LYS A 36 26.57 1.79 2.36
C LYS A 36 25.19 1.39 2.91
N THR A 37 24.49 2.32 3.55
CA THR A 37 23.18 2.05 4.19
C THR A 37 22.03 2.20 3.20
N LEU A 38 22.10 3.11 2.23
CA LEU A 38 21.02 3.40 1.29
C LEU A 38 20.42 2.17 0.60
N PRO A 39 21.20 1.20 0.06
CA PRO A 39 20.65 0.01 -0.58
C PRO A 39 19.92 -0.94 0.37
N LYS A 40 20.12 -0.77 1.69
CA LYS A 40 19.54 -1.61 2.75
C LYS A 40 18.27 -1.02 3.34
N LEU A 41 17.88 0.18 2.92
CA LEU A 41 16.65 0.80 3.39
C LEU A 41 15.45 -0.10 3.10
N SER A 42 14.63 -0.30 4.10
CA SER A 42 13.33 -0.95 3.97
C SER A 42 12.31 -0.23 4.84
N PHE A 43 11.09 -0.16 4.34
CA PHE A 43 10.00 0.55 5.00
C PHE A 43 8.88 -0.47 5.22
N VAL A 44 8.75 -0.97 6.44
CA VAL A 44 7.71 -1.92 6.80
C VAL A 44 6.35 -1.25 6.62
N GLY A 45 5.43 -1.93 5.91
CA GLY A 45 4.10 -1.41 5.63
C GLY A 45 4.06 -0.22 4.67
N ARG A 46 5.11 0.04 3.89
CA ARG A 46 5.13 1.05 2.82
C ARG A 46 5.61 0.43 1.52
N PHE A 47 4.75 0.30 0.53
CA PHE A 47 5.02 -0.39 -0.76
C PHE A 47 5.71 -1.75 -0.55
N GLN A 48 5.39 -2.42 0.56
CA GLN A 48 6.07 -3.65 0.97
C GLN A 48 5.52 -4.86 0.25
N TYR A 49 6.30 -5.43 -0.67
CA TYR A 49 5.98 -6.71 -1.29
C TYR A 49 6.27 -7.87 -0.33
N LEU A 50 5.32 -8.78 -0.19
CA LEU A 50 5.50 -10.00 0.61
C LEU A 50 5.92 -11.16 -0.29
N TYR A 51 7.16 -11.61 -0.11
CA TYR A 51 7.74 -12.71 -0.89
C TYR A 51 7.67 -14.07 -0.16
N LYS A 52 7.37 -14.08 1.15
CA LYS A 52 7.30 -15.27 2.00
C LYS A 52 6.34 -15.08 3.17
N GLY A 53 5.98 -16.18 3.84
CA GLY A 53 5.17 -16.21 5.05
C GLY A 53 3.69 -16.52 4.80
N LYS A 54 2.95 -16.72 5.89
CA LYS A 54 1.58 -17.27 5.91
C LYS A 54 0.59 -16.63 4.92
N ILE A 55 0.74 -15.35 4.64
CA ILE A 55 -0.12 -14.66 3.65
C ILE A 55 0.29 -15.09 2.24
N LYS A 56 1.59 -15.08 1.93
CA LYS A 56 2.10 -15.48 0.62
C LYS A 56 1.76 -16.93 0.30
N ASP A 57 1.78 -17.81 1.29
CA ASP A 57 1.46 -19.24 1.15
C ASP A 57 -0.02 -19.51 0.80
N LYS A 58 -0.89 -18.50 1.00
CA LYS A 58 -2.32 -18.56 0.62
C LYS A 58 -2.60 -18.04 -0.80
N LEU A 59 -1.60 -17.48 -1.46
CA LEU A 59 -1.73 -16.92 -2.80
C LEU A 59 -1.40 -17.95 -3.87
N HIS A 60 -2.05 -17.86 -5.03
CA HIS A 60 -1.63 -18.62 -6.21
C HIS A 60 -0.26 -18.13 -6.72
N ARG A 61 0.44 -19.01 -7.47
CA ARG A 61 1.79 -18.72 -7.99
C ARG A 61 1.89 -17.42 -8.78
N ASN A 62 0.83 -17.05 -9.49
CA ASN A 62 0.77 -15.85 -10.33
C ASN A 62 0.30 -14.59 -9.59
N GLU A 63 0.07 -14.68 -8.28
CA GLU A 63 -0.40 -13.58 -7.46
C GLU A 63 0.74 -12.99 -6.65
N SER A 64 0.81 -11.67 -6.66
CA SER A 64 1.68 -10.88 -5.79
C SER A 64 0.84 -10.09 -4.81
N ILE A 65 1.37 -9.84 -3.64
CA ILE A 65 0.74 -8.97 -2.64
C ILE A 65 1.71 -7.90 -2.18
N MET A 66 1.20 -6.69 -2.06
CA MET A 66 1.90 -5.54 -1.52
C MET A 66 1.09 -4.95 -0.37
N ILE A 67 1.74 -4.62 0.72
CA ILE A 67 1.11 -3.94 1.86
C ILE A 67 1.54 -2.48 1.85
N ASP A 68 0.56 -1.59 2.00
CA ASP A 68 0.82 -0.17 2.17
C ASP A 68 -0.08 0.43 3.26
N GLY A 69 0.53 1.17 4.18
CA GLY A 69 -0.15 1.87 5.27
C GLY A 69 -0.59 3.28 4.90
N ALA A 70 -0.79 3.57 3.62
CA ALA A 70 -1.33 4.85 3.17
C ALA A 70 -2.70 5.12 3.81
N HIS A 71 -2.85 6.30 4.39
CA HIS A 71 -4.06 6.67 5.13
C HIS A 71 -4.42 8.15 5.02
N ALA A 72 -3.58 8.95 4.40
CA ALA A 72 -3.83 10.35 4.09
C ALA A 72 -3.99 10.57 2.58
N THR A 73 -4.59 11.68 2.18
CA THR A 73 -4.79 12.03 0.76
C THR A 73 -3.47 12.11 -0.01
N ALA A 74 -2.40 12.62 0.60
CA ALA A 74 -1.08 12.68 -0.04
C ALA A 74 -0.49 11.28 -0.27
N ASP A 75 -0.62 10.38 0.73
CA ASP A 75 -0.17 8.99 0.62
C ASP A 75 -0.92 8.25 -0.49
N SER A 76 -2.25 8.42 -0.57
CA SER A 76 -3.07 7.77 -1.61
C SER A 76 -2.73 8.27 -3.02
N LYS A 77 -2.35 9.55 -3.19
CA LYS A 77 -1.83 10.07 -4.45
C LYS A 77 -0.53 9.40 -4.87
N ASN A 78 0.42 9.25 -3.92
CA ASN A 78 1.69 8.55 -4.16
C ASN A 78 1.45 7.07 -4.52
N LEU A 79 0.57 6.39 -3.78
CA LEU A 79 0.19 5.01 -4.05
C LEU A 79 -0.46 4.87 -5.43
N ALA A 80 -1.40 5.76 -5.78
CA ALA A 80 -2.06 5.76 -7.08
C ALA A 80 -1.06 5.97 -8.22
N ALA A 81 -0.13 6.92 -8.07
CA ALA A 81 0.90 7.20 -9.07
C ALA A 81 1.78 5.97 -9.33
N TYR A 82 2.23 5.32 -8.26
CA TYR A 82 3.01 4.08 -8.38
C TYR A 82 2.22 2.97 -9.06
N LEU A 83 1.02 2.68 -8.58
CA LEU A 83 0.19 1.59 -9.10
C LEU A 83 -0.22 1.78 -10.57
N LYS A 84 -0.48 3.01 -11.02
CA LYS A 84 -0.82 3.31 -12.41
C LYS A 84 0.31 2.95 -13.38
N ASN A 85 1.56 3.02 -12.97
CA ASN A 85 2.71 2.66 -13.80
C ASN A 85 2.91 1.14 -13.96
N LEU A 86 2.25 0.33 -13.14
CA LEU A 86 2.34 -1.13 -13.25
C LEU A 86 1.38 -1.65 -14.32
N LYS A 87 1.88 -2.45 -15.26
CA LYS A 87 1.11 -3.03 -16.37
C LYS A 87 0.39 -4.35 -16.02
N ILE A 88 0.05 -4.55 -14.75
CA ILE A 88 -0.64 -5.76 -14.29
C ILE A 88 -2.00 -5.42 -13.66
N PRO A 89 -3.00 -6.29 -13.70
CA PRO A 89 -4.26 -6.09 -12.99
C PRO A 89 -4.04 -5.90 -11.49
N LYS A 90 -4.72 -4.93 -10.89
CA LYS A 90 -4.63 -4.62 -9.47
C LYS A 90 -5.98 -4.79 -8.78
N TYR A 91 -5.94 -5.35 -7.59
CA TYR A 91 -7.09 -5.57 -6.71
C TYR A 91 -6.76 -4.97 -5.34
N GLY A 92 -7.72 -4.26 -4.75
CA GLY A 92 -7.54 -3.64 -3.43
C GLY A 92 -8.24 -4.44 -2.33
N ILE A 93 -7.58 -4.62 -1.19
CA ILE A 93 -8.22 -4.95 0.08
C ILE A 93 -8.08 -3.72 0.96
N TRP A 94 -9.21 -3.11 1.31
CA TRP A 94 -9.21 -1.82 1.95
C TRP A 94 -9.85 -1.85 3.34
N ALA A 95 -9.10 -1.42 4.32
CA ALA A 95 -9.51 -1.18 5.69
C ALA A 95 -8.96 0.17 6.16
N MET A 96 -9.65 0.87 7.07
CA MET A 96 -9.23 2.19 7.54
C MET A 96 -9.81 2.49 8.93
N THR A 97 -9.16 3.37 9.67
CA THR A 97 -9.63 3.87 10.96
C THR A 97 -10.51 5.12 10.80
N LYS A 98 -11.44 5.35 11.75
CA LYS A 98 -12.42 6.43 11.72
C LYS A 98 -11.83 7.85 11.74
N ASN A 99 -10.63 8.00 12.30
CA ASN A 99 -9.92 9.28 12.37
C ASN A 99 -9.24 9.70 11.07
N LYS A 100 -9.54 9.03 9.97
CA LYS A 100 -9.04 9.32 8.62
C LYS A 100 -10.20 9.73 7.71
N GLU A 101 -9.86 10.21 6.53
CA GLU A 101 -10.81 10.69 5.52
C GLU A 101 -10.97 9.66 4.38
N PRO A 102 -11.76 8.58 4.60
CA PRO A 102 -11.84 7.47 3.66
C PRO A 102 -12.36 7.88 2.27
N ASP A 103 -13.28 8.85 2.18
CA ASP A 103 -13.79 9.35 0.90
C ASP A 103 -12.69 10.06 0.08
N LEU A 104 -11.93 10.94 0.72
CA LEU A 104 -10.81 11.64 0.06
C LEU A 104 -9.68 10.68 -0.30
N PHE A 105 -9.43 9.67 0.53
CA PHE A 105 -8.42 8.65 0.29
C PHE A 105 -8.76 7.82 -0.95
N ILE A 106 -9.94 7.16 -0.96
CA ILE A 106 -10.27 6.21 -2.03
C ILE A 106 -10.46 6.90 -3.38
N LYS A 107 -10.92 8.16 -3.38
CA LYS A 107 -11.08 8.98 -4.59
C LYS A 107 -9.80 9.12 -5.41
N GLN A 108 -8.63 9.18 -4.76
CA GLN A 108 -7.32 9.28 -5.43
C GLN A 108 -6.97 7.99 -6.18
N LEU A 109 -7.52 6.85 -5.75
CA LEU A 109 -7.28 5.53 -6.33
C LEU A 109 -8.26 5.17 -7.46
N LYS A 110 -9.10 6.11 -7.90
CA LYS A 110 -10.04 5.89 -9.01
C LYS A 110 -9.32 5.42 -10.26
N GLY A 111 -9.85 4.35 -10.88
CA GLY A 111 -9.27 3.74 -12.08
C GLY A 111 -8.00 2.90 -11.86
N VAL A 112 -7.54 2.75 -10.60
CA VAL A 112 -6.37 1.92 -10.26
C VAL A 112 -6.73 0.44 -10.15
N PHE A 113 -7.80 0.13 -9.44
CA PHE A 113 -8.19 -1.24 -9.13
C PHE A 113 -9.29 -1.77 -10.05
N LYS A 114 -9.18 -3.01 -10.49
CA LYS A 114 -10.28 -3.74 -11.15
C LYS A 114 -11.45 -3.97 -10.19
N LYS A 115 -11.15 -4.20 -8.92
CA LYS A 115 -12.10 -4.46 -7.84
C LYS A 115 -11.45 -4.13 -6.50
N VAL A 116 -12.26 -3.68 -5.56
CA VAL A 116 -11.88 -3.46 -4.16
C VAL A 116 -12.71 -4.38 -3.27
N VAL A 117 -12.12 -4.94 -2.22
CA VAL A 117 -12.83 -5.63 -1.15
C VAL A 117 -12.62 -4.84 0.13
N THR A 118 -13.71 -4.41 0.75
CA THR A 118 -13.66 -3.67 2.02
C THR A 118 -13.78 -4.62 3.19
N MET A 119 -13.03 -4.36 4.26
CA MET A 119 -13.07 -5.14 5.49
C MET A 119 -12.84 -4.23 6.72
N PRO A 120 -13.24 -4.64 7.93
CA PRO A 120 -12.82 -3.96 9.15
C PRO A 120 -11.36 -4.29 9.46
N ILE A 121 -10.68 -3.46 10.25
CA ILE A 121 -9.41 -3.82 10.87
C ILE A 121 -9.72 -4.67 12.10
N GLU A 122 -9.25 -5.91 12.10
CA GLU A 122 -9.48 -6.85 13.20
C GLU A 122 -8.86 -6.33 14.50
N ASN A 123 -9.58 -6.43 15.60
CA ASN A 123 -9.18 -5.98 16.94
C ASN A 123 -8.85 -4.47 17.07
N GLU A 124 -9.32 -3.64 16.12
CA GLU A 124 -9.15 -2.19 16.15
C GLU A 124 -10.49 -1.51 16.46
N PHE A 125 -10.61 -0.90 17.64
CA PHE A 125 -11.82 -0.21 18.11
C PHE A 125 -12.24 0.94 17.18
N ASN A 126 -11.27 1.68 16.66
CA ASN A 126 -11.49 2.78 15.74
C ASN A 126 -11.64 2.35 14.28
N SER A 127 -11.80 1.07 14.00
CA SER A 127 -12.00 0.59 12.64
C SER A 127 -13.30 1.14 12.04
N VAL A 128 -13.24 1.59 10.79
CA VAL A 128 -14.44 1.82 9.96
C VAL A 128 -15.00 0.45 9.57
N SER A 129 -16.31 0.30 9.62
CA SER A 129 -16.96 -0.95 9.24
C SER A 129 -16.81 -1.24 7.74
N ALA A 130 -16.75 -2.52 7.37
CA ALA A 130 -16.73 -2.94 5.96
C ALA A 130 -17.90 -2.35 5.17
N ASN A 131 -19.08 -2.23 5.79
CA ASN A 131 -20.27 -1.69 5.15
C ASN A 131 -20.16 -0.18 4.87
N GLU A 132 -19.60 0.58 5.78
CA GLU A 132 -19.37 2.02 5.59
C GLU A 132 -18.35 2.28 4.49
N LEU A 133 -17.21 1.58 4.51
CA LEU A 133 -16.20 1.64 3.44
C LEU A 133 -16.78 1.20 2.08
N TYR A 134 -17.63 0.18 2.07
CA TYR A 134 -18.35 -0.26 0.87
C TYR A 134 -19.21 0.87 0.28
N LYS A 135 -20.04 1.54 1.10
CA LYS A 135 -20.86 2.66 0.64
C LYS A 135 -20.02 3.79 0.04
N ILE A 136 -18.91 4.12 0.69
CA ILE A 136 -17.97 5.13 0.20
C ILE A 136 -17.34 4.72 -1.13
N ALA A 137 -16.93 3.46 -1.28
CA ALA A 137 -16.35 2.96 -2.53
C ALA A 137 -17.38 2.95 -3.68
N VAL A 138 -18.65 2.55 -3.42
CA VAL A 138 -19.75 2.62 -4.40
C VAL A 138 -19.97 4.06 -4.86
N LYS A 139 -20.06 5.01 -3.93
CA LYS A 139 -20.22 6.46 -4.23
C LYS A 139 -19.10 6.98 -5.15
N ASN A 140 -17.89 6.42 -5.02
CA ASN A 140 -16.74 6.78 -5.85
C ASN A 140 -16.60 5.91 -7.13
N ASN A 141 -17.64 5.14 -7.50
CA ASN A 141 -17.72 4.31 -8.70
C ASN A 141 -16.69 3.17 -8.75
N PHE A 142 -16.35 2.56 -7.61
CA PHE A 142 -15.56 1.34 -7.58
C PHE A 142 -16.45 0.09 -7.73
N LYS A 143 -15.93 -0.91 -8.44
CA LYS A 143 -16.45 -2.27 -8.31
C LYS A 143 -15.99 -2.81 -6.95
N VAL A 144 -16.91 -3.04 -6.04
CA VAL A 144 -16.59 -3.33 -4.63
C VAL A 144 -17.42 -4.48 -4.06
N GLU A 145 -16.82 -5.25 -3.18
CA GLU A 145 -17.46 -6.26 -2.32
C GLU A 145 -17.06 -6.05 -0.86
N LYS A 146 -17.80 -6.65 0.06
CA LYS A 146 -17.51 -6.63 1.51
C LYS A 146 -16.97 -7.97 1.95
N SER A 147 -16.14 -7.96 2.98
CA SER A 147 -15.73 -9.15 3.72
C SER A 147 -15.64 -8.86 5.22
N ASN A 148 -15.63 -9.92 6.02
CA ASN A 148 -15.52 -9.79 7.48
C ASN A 148 -14.06 -9.79 7.96
N ASN A 149 -13.15 -10.35 7.16
CA ASN A 149 -11.74 -10.48 7.49
C ASN A 149 -10.87 -10.59 6.23
N PHE A 150 -9.56 -10.55 6.44
CA PHE A 150 -8.57 -10.58 5.37
C PHE A 150 -8.61 -11.88 4.54
N ILE A 151 -8.82 -13.04 5.16
CA ILE A 151 -8.84 -14.33 4.46
C ILE A 151 -10.07 -14.43 3.55
N GLU A 152 -11.22 -13.95 4.01
CA GLU A 152 -12.43 -13.86 3.17
C GLU A 152 -12.21 -12.87 2.02
N ALA A 153 -11.56 -11.74 2.26
CA ALA A 153 -11.24 -10.77 1.22
C ALA A 153 -10.33 -11.36 0.14
N LEU A 154 -9.31 -12.11 0.52
CA LEU A 154 -8.45 -12.82 -0.43
C LEU A 154 -9.24 -13.79 -1.31
N LYS A 155 -10.13 -14.60 -0.71
CA LYS A 155 -10.97 -15.54 -1.46
C LYS A 155 -11.87 -14.85 -2.49
N LYS A 156 -12.36 -13.65 -2.20
CA LYS A 156 -13.17 -12.83 -3.11
C LYS A 156 -12.39 -12.22 -4.26
N ILE A 157 -11.08 -12.09 -4.10
CA ILE A 157 -10.15 -11.58 -5.14
C ILE A 157 -9.57 -12.74 -5.96
N SER A 158 -9.35 -13.88 -5.35
CA SER A 158 -8.60 -14.99 -5.93
C SER A 158 -9.29 -15.55 -7.18
N ILE A 159 -8.79 -15.11 -8.33
CA ILE A 159 -9.02 -15.68 -9.66
C ILE A 159 -7.65 -16.03 -10.24
N LYS A 160 -7.56 -17.10 -11.03
CA LYS A 160 -6.30 -17.65 -11.59
C LYS A 160 -5.68 -16.74 -12.66
N GLU A 161 -5.61 -15.43 -12.45
CA GLU A 161 -4.91 -14.51 -13.36
C GLU A 161 -3.67 -13.90 -12.67
N GLN A 162 -2.71 -13.49 -13.46
CA GLN A 162 -1.57 -12.71 -12.94
C GLN A 162 -2.09 -11.35 -12.42
N LYS A 163 -1.82 -11.04 -11.16
CA LYS A 163 -2.29 -9.80 -10.53
C LYS A 163 -1.47 -9.36 -9.33
N LEU A 164 -1.64 -8.09 -8.98
CA LEU A 164 -1.17 -7.51 -7.72
C LEU A 164 -2.37 -7.25 -6.80
N ILE A 165 -2.31 -7.78 -5.59
CA ILE A 165 -3.22 -7.47 -4.47
C ILE A 165 -2.54 -6.41 -3.60
N VAL A 166 -3.26 -5.35 -3.26
CA VAL A 166 -2.76 -4.23 -2.46
C VAL A 166 -3.69 -4.00 -1.27
#